data_7d4669ff434a822e21f875be3e6e2dc1
#
_entry.id   7d4669ff434a822e21f875be3e6e2dc1
#
_cell.length_a   1.000
_cell.length_b   1.000
_cell.length_c   1.000
_cell.angle_alpha   90.00
_cell.angle_beta   90.00
_cell.angle_gamma   90.00
#
_symmetry.space_group_name_H-M   'P 1'
#
loop_
_entity.id
_entity.type
_entity.pdbx_description
1 polymer ?
#
loop_
_entity_poly.entity_id
_entity_poly.type
_entity_poly.pdbx_seq_one_letter_code
_entity_poly.pdbx_strand_id
1 'polypeptide(L)'
;MLRPIRLVTLAPGHFHAALVQKEMPPGVHPRVHVYAPLDYDLLTHLARIQAYNNRPTQPTTWEMDLRVGPNYYERFLREPVGNTAVIAGRNRPKIQRILHAIQAGLHVLADKPWIIDFADFPKLEQVFREADFRDLVAWDMMTERFEITTILQRELMQDPDIFGAIEPGRPEDPALVLE
;
A
#
# COMPACT_ATOMS: atom_id res chain seq x y z
N MET A 1 7.04 -16.80 18.96
CA MET A 1 7.26 -16.77 17.49
C MET A 1 6.30 -15.78 16.89
N LEU A 2 6.79 -14.86 16.04
CA LEU A 2 5.95 -13.95 15.28
C LEU A 2 5.09 -14.77 14.30
N ARG A 3 3.82 -14.40 14.12
CA ARG A 3 2.95 -15.04 13.13
C ARG A 3 3.44 -14.66 11.73
N PRO A 4 3.45 -15.60 10.76
CA PRO A 4 3.85 -15.28 9.39
C PRO A 4 2.91 -14.25 8.77
N ILE A 5 3.44 -13.34 7.98
CA ILE A 5 2.67 -12.40 7.17
C ILE A 5 1.99 -13.20 6.05
N ARG A 6 0.68 -13.07 5.95
CA ARG A 6 -0.16 -13.68 4.90
C ARG A 6 -0.83 -12.58 4.10
N LEU A 7 -0.33 -12.37 2.89
CA LEU A 7 -0.80 -11.30 2.02
C LEU A 7 -2.17 -11.59 1.42
N VAL A 8 -2.97 -10.53 1.37
CA VAL A 8 -4.25 -10.48 0.65
C VAL A 8 -4.22 -9.29 -0.30
N THR A 9 -4.21 -9.53 -1.59
CA THR A 9 -4.24 -8.47 -2.60
C THR A 9 -5.68 -8.17 -3.00
N LEU A 10 -6.09 -6.91 -2.88
CA LEU A 10 -7.44 -6.45 -3.19
C LEU A 10 -7.45 -5.58 -4.46
N ALA A 11 -8.06 -6.10 -5.54
CA ALA A 11 -8.26 -5.42 -6.82
C ALA A 11 -7.01 -4.66 -7.30
N PRO A 12 -5.92 -5.37 -7.63
CA PRO A 12 -4.66 -4.78 -8.04
C PRO A 12 -4.82 -4.05 -9.39
N GLY A 13 -4.73 -2.73 -9.38
CA GLY A 13 -4.87 -1.89 -10.58
C GLY A 13 -3.63 -1.04 -10.86
N HIS A 14 -2.61 -1.15 -9.99
CA HIS A 14 -1.33 -0.47 -10.14
C HIS A 14 -0.18 -1.44 -9.88
N PHE A 15 0.96 -1.25 -10.55
CA PHE A 15 2.10 -2.16 -10.46
C PHE A 15 2.69 -2.27 -9.04
N HIS A 16 2.47 -1.31 -8.17
CA HIS A 16 2.90 -1.35 -6.78
C HIS A 16 2.35 -2.56 -6.02
N ALA A 17 1.16 -3.06 -6.38
CA ALA A 17 0.66 -4.31 -5.81
C ALA A 17 1.63 -5.49 -6.05
N ALA A 18 2.22 -5.56 -7.24
CA ALA A 18 3.17 -6.61 -7.58
C ALA A 18 4.57 -6.34 -6.98
N LEU A 19 4.97 -5.08 -6.76
CA LEU A 19 6.26 -4.76 -6.16
C LEU A 19 6.42 -5.34 -4.75
N VAL A 20 5.35 -5.46 -3.98
CA VAL A 20 5.37 -6.12 -2.66
C VAL A 20 5.83 -7.58 -2.76
N GLN A 21 5.63 -8.18 -3.94
CA GLN A 21 5.99 -9.57 -4.25
C GLN A 21 7.23 -9.69 -5.15
N LYS A 22 7.96 -8.61 -5.39
CA LYS A 22 9.17 -8.64 -6.23
C LYS A 22 10.26 -9.56 -5.65
N GLU A 23 10.30 -9.67 -4.34
CA GLU A 23 11.19 -10.54 -3.58
C GLU A 23 10.37 -11.37 -2.59
N MET A 24 11.00 -12.37 -1.96
CA MET A 24 10.37 -13.18 -0.91
C MET A 24 11.03 -12.87 0.43
N PRO A 25 10.56 -11.84 1.18
CA PRO A 25 11.12 -11.53 2.49
C PRO A 25 10.91 -12.68 3.49
N PRO A 26 11.86 -12.93 4.40
CA PRO A 26 11.68 -13.90 5.47
C PRO A 26 10.41 -13.59 6.30
N GLY A 27 9.67 -14.62 6.66
CA GLY A 27 8.45 -14.49 7.46
C GLY A 27 7.17 -14.17 6.67
N VAL A 28 7.26 -14.00 5.35
CA VAL A 28 6.09 -13.88 4.47
C VAL A 28 5.71 -15.24 3.89
N HIS A 29 4.44 -15.62 4.00
CA HIS A 29 3.95 -16.88 3.46
C HIS A 29 3.89 -16.82 1.93
N PRO A 30 4.33 -17.85 1.18
CA PRO A 30 4.39 -17.82 -0.29
C PRO A 30 3.01 -17.77 -0.96
N ARG A 31 1.95 -18.25 -0.31
CA ARG A 31 0.59 -18.18 -0.84
C ARG A 31 -0.04 -16.82 -0.57
N VAL A 32 -0.47 -16.16 -1.66
CA VAL A 32 -1.14 -14.85 -1.65
C VAL A 32 -2.57 -14.99 -2.16
N HIS A 33 -3.53 -14.52 -1.39
CA HIS A 33 -4.94 -14.53 -1.78
C HIS A 33 -5.28 -13.25 -2.56
N VAL A 34 -5.88 -13.38 -3.74
CA VAL A 34 -6.21 -12.24 -4.61
C VAL A 34 -7.72 -12.15 -4.79
N TYR A 35 -8.32 -11.09 -4.30
CA TYR A 35 -9.72 -10.75 -4.49
C TYR A 35 -9.83 -9.68 -5.56
N ALA A 36 -10.40 -9.99 -6.72
CA ALA A 36 -10.47 -9.06 -7.84
C ALA A 36 -11.60 -9.38 -8.81
N PRO A 37 -12.07 -8.41 -9.60
CA PRO A 37 -12.85 -8.72 -10.79
C PRO A 37 -11.96 -9.41 -11.83
N LEU A 38 -12.56 -10.12 -12.79
CA LEU A 38 -11.83 -10.63 -13.93
C LEU A 38 -11.70 -9.52 -14.98
N ASP A 39 -10.58 -8.81 -14.94
CA ASP A 39 -10.29 -7.69 -15.81
C ASP A 39 -8.82 -7.61 -16.23
N TYR A 40 -8.49 -6.61 -17.04
CA TYR A 40 -7.12 -6.37 -17.50
C TYR A 40 -6.14 -6.10 -16.36
N ASP A 41 -6.57 -5.39 -15.32
CA ASP A 41 -5.73 -5.05 -14.17
C ASP A 41 -5.27 -6.31 -13.44
N LEU A 42 -6.19 -7.26 -13.20
CA LEU A 42 -5.85 -8.56 -12.61
C LEU A 42 -4.87 -9.36 -13.48
N LEU A 43 -5.15 -9.48 -14.79
CA LEU A 43 -4.29 -10.23 -15.71
C LEU A 43 -2.87 -9.66 -15.75
N THR A 44 -2.76 -8.33 -15.76
CA THR A 44 -1.47 -7.62 -15.73
C THR A 44 -0.72 -7.86 -14.42
N HIS A 45 -1.43 -7.88 -13.28
CA HIS A 45 -0.83 -8.22 -11.99
C HIS A 45 -0.27 -9.64 -11.99
N LEU A 46 -1.06 -10.63 -12.44
CA LEU A 46 -0.63 -12.02 -12.49
C LEU A 46 0.57 -12.23 -13.44
N ALA A 47 0.59 -11.53 -14.57
CA ALA A 47 1.73 -11.57 -15.50
C ALA A 47 3.03 -11.06 -14.84
N ARG A 48 2.96 -10.00 -14.01
CA ARG A 48 4.12 -9.51 -13.25
C ARG A 48 4.61 -10.53 -12.22
N ILE A 49 3.70 -11.15 -11.47
CA ILE A 49 4.09 -12.19 -10.51
C ILE A 49 4.71 -13.38 -11.22
N GLN A 50 4.15 -13.81 -12.36
CA GLN A 50 4.71 -14.87 -13.18
C GLN A 50 6.12 -14.51 -13.69
N ALA A 51 6.35 -13.25 -14.08
CA ALA A 51 7.67 -12.78 -14.47
C ALA A 51 8.67 -12.83 -13.30
N TYR A 52 8.27 -12.51 -12.08
CA TYR A 52 9.12 -12.65 -10.90
C TYR A 52 9.43 -14.10 -10.57
N ASN A 53 8.47 -15.00 -10.70
CA ASN A 53 8.67 -16.43 -10.47
C ASN A 53 9.60 -17.07 -11.51
N ASN A 54 9.63 -16.56 -12.74
CA ASN A 54 10.40 -17.14 -13.85
C ASN A 54 11.68 -16.36 -14.20
N ARG A 55 12.02 -15.31 -13.51
CA ARG A 55 13.24 -14.55 -13.81
C ARG A 55 14.49 -15.39 -13.57
N PRO A 56 15.56 -15.23 -14.38
CA PRO A 56 16.75 -16.07 -14.31
C PRO A 56 17.58 -15.83 -13.03
N THR A 57 17.46 -14.64 -12.42
CA THR A 57 18.21 -14.27 -11.22
C THR A 57 17.24 -14.05 -10.04
N GLN A 58 17.46 -14.76 -8.95
CA GLN A 58 16.63 -14.69 -7.73
C GLN A 58 15.13 -14.89 -8.02
N PRO A 59 14.70 -15.99 -8.68
CA PRO A 59 13.30 -16.26 -8.92
C PRO A 59 12.53 -16.34 -7.60
N THR A 60 11.27 -15.92 -7.65
CA THR A 60 10.35 -16.11 -6.54
C THR A 60 9.52 -17.38 -6.71
N THR A 61 8.76 -17.79 -5.69
CA THR A 61 7.89 -18.98 -5.73
C THR A 61 6.50 -18.65 -5.19
N TRP A 62 5.95 -17.50 -5.61
CA TRP A 62 4.63 -17.07 -5.15
C TRP A 62 3.53 -17.99 -5.73
N GLU A 63 2.64 -18.42 -4.84
CA GLU A 63 1.43 -19.16 -5.16
C GLU A 63 0.23 -18.22 -5.09
N MET A 64 -0.50 -18.06 -6.21
CA MET A 64 -1.65 -17.14 -6.26
C MET A 64 -2.95 -17.90 -6.08
N ASP A 65 -3.66 -17.68 -4.94
CA ASP A 65 -5.01 -18.20 -4.69
C ASP A 65 -6.03 -17.15 -5.14
N LEU A 66 -6.68 -17.41 -6.29
CA LEU A 66 -7.53 -16.45 -6.97
C LEU A 66 -8.99 -16.56 -6.54
N ARG A 67 -9.54 -15.48 -6.01
CA ARG A 67 -10.95 -15.32 -5.61
C ARG A 67 -11.62 -14.30 -6.51
N VAL A 68 -11.75 -14.68 -7.79
CA VAL A 68 -12.19 -13.81 -8.88
C VAL A 68 -13.72 -13.85 -9.04
N GLY A 69 -14.29 -12.75 -9.45
CA GLY A 69 -15.71 -12.63 -9.80
C GLY A 69 -16.33 -11.29 -9.43
N PRO A 70 -17.56 -11.02 -9.82
CA PRO A 70 -18.22 -9.73 -9.57
C PRO A 70 -18.43 -9.45 -8.07
N ASN A 71 -18.53 -10.48 -7.26
CA ASN A 71 -18.72 -10.41 -5.81
C ASN A 71 -17.39 -10.52 -5.00
N TYR A 72 -16.25 -10.25 -5.65
CA TYR A 72 -14.93 -10.36 -5.00
C TYR A 72 -14.82 -9.53 -3.72
N TYR A 73 -15.44 -8.35 -3.72
CA TYR A 73 -15.34 -7.41 -2.61
C TYR A 73 -16.18 -7.86 -1.41
N GLU A 74 -17.39 -8.30 -1.62
CA GLU A 74 -18.25 -8.88 -0.56
C GLU A 74 -17.60 -10.13 0.04
N ARG A 75 -16.95 -10.96 -0.79
CA ARG A 75 -16.20 -12.13 -0.32
C ARG A 75 -14.99 -11.72 0.53
N PHE A 76 -14.26 -10.70 0.11
CA PHE A 76 -13.16 -10.14 0.90
C PHE A 76 -13.64 -9.63 2.27
N LEU A 77 -14.76 -8.92 2.33
CA LEU A 77 -15.31 -8.40 3.59
C LEU A 77 -15.82 -9.50 4.54
N ARG A 78 -16.34 -10.58 3.97
CA ARG A 78 -16.94 -11.67 4.74
C ARG A 78 -15.91 -12.62 5.32
N GLU A 79 -14.88 -12.93 4.56
CA GLU A 79 -13.85 -13.92 4.90
C GLU A 79 -12.46 -13.49 4.39
N PRO A 80 -11.83 -12.48 5.00
CA PRO A 80 -10.47 -12.11 4.62
C PRO A 80 -9.50 -13.22 5.03
N VAL A 81 -8.93 -13.90 4.05
CA VAL A 81 -8.00 -15.02 4.28
C VAL A 81 -6.57 -14.50 4.31
N GLY A 82 -6.12 -14.04 5.46
CA GLY A 82 -4.77 -13.48 5.63
C GLY A 82 -4.71 -12.55 6.82
N ASN A 83 -3.65 -11.76 6.92
CA ASN A 83 -3.48 -10.75 7.98
C ASN A 83 -2.96 -9.40 7.48
N THR A 84 -2.59 -9.29 6.21
CA THR A 84 -2.04 -8.05 5.63
C THR A 84 -2.62 -7.80 4.25
N ALA A 85 -3.43 -6.76 4.12
CA ALA A 85 -4.04 -6.35 2.86
C ALA A 85 -3.09 -5.47 2.04
N VAL A 86 -2.92 -5.80 0.76
CA VAL A 86 -2.21 -4.99 -0.24
C VAL A 86 -3.25 -4.31 -1.12
N ILE A 87 -3.31 -2.97 -1.08
CA ILE A 87 -4.32 -2.17 -1.76
C ILE A 87 -3.64 -1.15 -2.68
N ALA A 88 -3.47 -1.53 -3.96
CA ALA A 88 -2.89 -0.69 -5.00
C ALA A 88 -3.76 -0.73 -6.25
N GLY A 89 -4.95 -0.19 -6.15
CA GLY A 89 -5.96 -0.16 -7.21
C GLY A 89 -6.48 1.25 -7.47
N ARG A 90 -7.71 1.32 -7.96
CA ARG A 90 -8.39 2.59 -8.29
C ARG A 90 -8.48 3.51 -7.07
N ASN A 91 -8.15 4.79 -7.24
CA ASN A 91 -8.02 5.75 -6.15
C ASN A 91 -9.36 6.10 -5.48
N ARG A 92 -10.44 6.29 -6.27
CA ARG A 92 -11.74 6.71 -5.73
C ARG A 92 -12.28 5.81 -4.59
N PRO A 93 -12.31 4.47 -4.71
CA PRO A 93 -12.77 3.59 -3.62
C PRO A 93 -11.69 3.27 -2.59
N LYS A 94 -10.45 3.76 -2.74
CA LYS A 94 -9.30 3.26 -1.99
C LYS A 94 -9.44 3.49 -0.49
N ILE A 95 -9.79 4.69 -0.05
CA ILE A 95 -9.91 5.01 1.37
C ILE A 95 -10.96 4.15 2.08
N GLN A 96 -12.08 3.88 1.40
CA GLN A 96 -13.11 3.00 1.95
C GLN A 96 -12.63 1.55 2.06
N ARG A 97 -11.86 1.08 1.08
CA ARG A 97 -11.25 -0.26 1.10
C ARG A 97 -10.22 -0.41 2.21
N ILE A 98 -9.41 0.62 2.45
CA ILE A 98 -8.45 0.68 3.55
C ILE A 98 -9.20 0.58 4.89
N LEU A 99 -10.22 1.41 5.09
CA LEU A 99 -11.02 1.40 6.31
C LEU A 99 -11.65 0.04 6.57
N HIS A 100 -12.28 -0.57 5.56
CA HIS A 100 -12.89 -1.89 5.70
C HIS A 100 -11.85 -3.00 5.99
N ALA A 101 -10.65 -2.93 5.41
CA ALA A 101 -9.59 -3.88 5.71
C ALA A 101 -9.13 -3.78 7.18
N ILE A 102 -8.94 -2.56 7.70
CA ILE A 102 -8.61 -2.32 9.13
C ILE A 102 -9.75 -2.83 10.02
N GLN A 103 -11.01 -2.54 9.70
CA GLN A 103 -12.17 -3.01 10.45
C GLN A 103 -12.30 -4.54 10.44
N ALA A 104 -11.86 -5.19 9.36
CA ALA A 104 -11.78 -6.65 9.25
C ALA A 104 -10.56 -7.25 10.00
N GLY A 105 -9.74 -6.44 10.68
CA GLY A 105 -8.59 -6.90 11.48
C GLY A 105 -7.33 -7.16 10.65
N LEU A 106 -7.19 -6.56 9.49
CA LEU A 106 -6.02 -6.70 8.63
C LEU A 106 -5.07 -5.50 8.80
N HIS A 107 -3.77 -5.76 8.85
CA HIS A 107 -2.77 -4.72 8.53
C HIS A 107 -2.95 -4.28 7.08
N VAL A 108 -2.61 -3.04 6.77
CA VAL A 108 -2.77 -2.49 5.42
C VAL A 108 -1.46 -1.92 4.90
N LEU A 109 -1.10 -2.35 3.68
CA LEU A 109 -0.11 -1.72 2.81
C LEU A 109 -0.86 -1.13 1.61
N ALA A 110 -0.96 0.17 1.51
CA ALA A 110 -1.74 0.81 0.46
C ALA A 110 -0.91 1.80 -0.36
N ASP A 111 -1.13 1.80 -1.68
CA ASP A 111 -0.52 2.75 -2.60
C ASP A 111 -1.12 4.15 -2.46
N LYS A 112 -0.34 5.17 -2.74
CA LYS A 112 -0.77 6.58 -2.80
C LYS A 112 -1.65 6.84 -4.04
N PRO A 113 -2.48 7.89 -4.03
CA PRO A 113 -3.00 8.61 -2.86
C PRO A 113 -4.08 7.79 -2.17
N TRP A 114 -4.22 7.95 -0.86
CA TRP A 114 -5.29 7.28 -0.10
C TRP A 114 -6.63 7.99 -0.27
N ILE A 115 -6.60 9.32 -0.38
CA ILE A 115 -7.75 10.17 -0.67
C ILE A 115 -7.46 11.03 -1.90
N ILE A 116 -8.50 11.37 -2.66
CA ILE A 116 -8.46 12.26 -3.83
C ILE A 116 -9.47 13.41 -3.70
N ASP A 117 -10.25 13.41 -2.63
CA ASP A 117 -11.24 14.42 -2.32
C ASP A 117 -11.09 14.79 -0.85
N PHE A 118 -11.14 16.10 -0.57
CA PHE A 118 -11.05 16.60 0.81
C PHE A 118 -12.22 16.10 1.68
N ALA A 119 -13.38 15.83 1.09
CA ALA A 119 -14.53 15.24 1.79
C ALA A 119 -14.22 13.84 2.39
N ASP A 120 -13.19 13.17 1.91
CA ASP A 120 -12.75 11.88 2.45
C ASP A 120 -11.75 12.00 3.63
N PHE A 121 -11.33 13.23 3.99
CA PHE A 121 -10.38 13.44 5.08
C PHE A 121 -10.85 12.86 6.43
N PRO A 122 -12.13 12.97 6.84
CA PRO A 122 -12.62 12.34 8.07
C PRO A 122 -12.48 10.80 8.06
N LYS A 123 -12.57 10.16 6.88
CA LYS A 123 -12.32 8.70 6.76
C LYS A 123 -10.84 8.36 6.94
N LEU A 124 -9.95 9.22 6.42
CA LEU A 124 -8.51 9.04 6.62
C LEU A 124 -8.16 9.09 8.12
N GLU A 125 -8.68 10.05 8.86
CA GLU A 125 -8.52 10.11 10.30
C GLU A 125 -9.12 8.89 11.01
N GLN A 126 -10.28 8.41 10.55
CA GLN A 126 -10.89 7.21 11.08
C GLN A 126 -10.01 5.97 10.86
N VAL A 127 -9.35 5.84 9.69
CA VAL A 127 -8.41 4.74 9.42
C VAL A 127 -7.31 4.69 10.47
N PHE A 128 -6.69 5.82 10.80
CA PHE A 128 -5.63 5.85 11.80
C PHE A 128 -6.15 5.53 13.20
N ARG A 129 -7.27 6.13 13.61
CA ARG A 129 -7.89 5.82 14.94
C ARG A 129 -8.25 4.34 15.07
N GLU A 130 -8.84 3.73 14.03
CA GLU A 130 -9.20 2.31 14.03
C GLU A 130 -7.97 1.40 14.02
N ALA A 131 -6.92 1.79 13.30
CA ALA A 131 -5.67 1.05 13.26
C ALA A 131 -4.99 1.04 14.63
N ASP A 132 -4.86 2.21 15.27
CA ASP A 132 -4.28 2.34 16.61
C ASP A 132 -5.10 1.55 17.65
N PHE A 133 -6.44 1.69 17.63
CA PHE A 133 -7.32 0.97 18.56
C PHE A 133 -7.19 -0.56 18.45
N ARG A 134 -6.91 -1.09 17.25
CA ARG A 134 -6.82 -2.53 16.98
C ARG A 134 -5.39 -3.07 16.98
N ASP A 135 -4.39 -2.25 17.27
CA ASP A 135 -2.96 -2.58 17.15
C ASP A 135 -2.60 -3.10 15.73
N LEU A 136 -3.10 -2.40 14.71
CA LEU A 136 -2.88 -2.70 13.30
C LEU A 136 -2.00 -1.65 12.62
N VAL A 137 -1.24 -2.08 11.64
CA VAL A 137 -0.42 -1.21 10.79
C VAL A 137 -1.27 -0.72 9.61
N ALA A 138 -1.35 0.60 9.42
CA ALA A 138 -1.84 1.24 8.21
C ALA A 138 -0.67 2.05 7.60
N TRP A 139 -0.08 1.54 6.49
CA TRP A 139 1.15 2.08 5.94
C TRP A 139 1.04 2.34 4.44
N ASP A 140 1.58 3.47 3.98
CA ASP A 140 1.69 3.74 2.55
C ASP A 140 2.92 3.05 1.93
N MET A 141 2.78 2.60 0.69
CA MET A 141 3.83 1.93 -0.07
C MET A 141 4.64 2.93 -0.92
N MET A 142 4.98 4.09 -0.35
CA MET A 142 5.81 5.10 -1.02
C MET A 142 7.25 4.62 -1.12
N THR A 143 7.66 4.17 -2.30
CA THR A 143 9.03 3.70 -2.57
C THR A 143 10.04 4.84 -2.53
N GLU A 144 9.67 6.02 -3.00
CA GLU A 144 10.52 7.21 -3.10
C GLU A 144 11.05 7.67 -1.75
N ARG A 145 10.35 7.39 -0.64
CA ARG A 145 10.80 7.73 0.73
C ARG A 145 12.15 7.11 1.09
N PHE A 146 12.44 5.93 0.55
CA PHE A 146 13.65 5.14 0.84
C PHE A 146 14.64 5.15 -0.34
N GLU A 147 14.36 5.93 -1.37
CA GLU A 147 15.21 6.07 -2.52
C GLU A 147 16.40 6.98 -2.14
N ILE A 148 17.63 6.61 -2.59
CA ILE A 148 18.88 7.25 -2.14
C ILE A 148 18.91 8.74 -2.46
N THR A 149 18.41 9.16 -3.61
CA THR A 149 18.41 10.58 -3.99
C THR A 149 17.46 11.39 -3.11
N THR A 150 16.30 10.84 -2.71
CA THR A 150 15.38 11.46 -1.77
C THR A 150 15.99 11.58 -0.37
N ILE A 151 16.70 10.54 0.07
CA ILE A 151 17.43 10.57 1.36
C ILE A 151 18.50 11.64 1.33
N LEU A 152 19.33 11.67 0.28
CA LEU A 152 20.39 12.68 0.13
C LEU A 152 19.82 14.10 0.05
N GLN A 153 18.75 14.30 -0.71
CA GLN A 153 18.07 15.61 -0.79
C GLN A 153 17.58 16.07 0.59
N ARG A 154 16.97 15.19 1.35
CA ARG A 154 16.52 15.51 2.72
C ARG A 154 17.68 15.88 3.64
N GLU A 155 18.77 15.11 3.63
CA GLU A 155 19.97 15.37 4.45
C GLU A 155 20.62 16.70 4.05
N LEU A 156 20.77 16.97 2.74
CA LEU A 156 21.34 18.23 2.25
C LEU A 156 20.46 19.43 2.62
N MET A 157 19.14 19.31 2.57
CA MET A 157 18.23 20.40 2.96
C MET A 157 18.29 20.73 4.46
N GLN A 158 18.78 19.81 5.28
CA GLN A 158 18.97 20.04 6.72
C GLN A 158 20.34 20.66 7.05
N ASP A 159 21.22 20.76 6.08
CA ASP A 159 22.54 21.35 6.26
C ASP A 159 22.45 22.88 6.03
N PRO A 160 22.59 23.69 7.10
CA PRO A 160 22.47 25.15 7.00
C PRO A 160 23.61 25.79 6.19
N ASP A 161 24.74 25.13 6.04
CA ASP A 161 25.88 25.64 5.25
C ASP A 161 25.61 25.55 3.74
N ILE A 162 24.68 24.67 3.32
CA ILE A 162 24.31 24.46 1.91
C ILE A 162 23.07 25.29 1.53
N PHE A 163 22.00 25.20 2.29
CA PHE A 163 20.69 25.80 1.96
C PHE A 163 20.24 26.90 2.93
N GLY A 164 21.02 27.20 3.97
CA GLY A 164 20.61 28.09 5.04
C GLY A 164 19.62 27.43 5.98
N ALA A 165 19.06 28.23 6.90
CA ALA A 165 18.04 27.75 7.83
C ALA A 165 16.66 27.71 7.17
N ILE A 166 15.89 26.65 7.45
CA ILE A 166 14.49 26.57 7.00
C ILE A 166 13.68 27.57 7.83
N GLU A 167 13.04 28.53 7.16
CA GLU A 167 12.07 29.42 7.81
C GLU A 167 10.71 28.73 7.96
N PRO A 168 10.24 28.45 9.18
CA PRO A 168 8.90 27.95 9.38
C PRO A 168 7.90 29.08 9.16
N GLY A 169 7.05 28.99 8.15
CA GLY A 169 5.92 29.90 7.96
C GLY A 169 4.83 29.67 9.01
N ARG A 170 3.88 30.63 9.08
CA ARG A 170 2.64 30.53 9.87
C ARG A 170 1.45 30.67 8.92
N PRO A 171 0.24 30.21 9.28
CA PRO A 171 -0.95 30.40 8.44
C PRO A 171 -1.19 31.84 8.05
N GLU A 172 -0.86 32.80 8.95
CA GLU A 172 -1.05 34.23 8.74
C GLU A 172 0.15 34.88 8.02
N ASP A 173 1.31 34.24 8.01
CA ASP A 173 2.55 34.69 7.39
C ASP A 173 3.30 33.48 6.81
N PRO A 174 2.83 32.92 5.69
CA PRO A 174 3.42 31.72 5.10
C PRO A 174 4.79 32.02 4.49
N ALA A 175 5.77 31.14 4.76
CA ALA A 175 7.11 31.27 4.18
C ALA A 175 7.11 31.07 2.65
N LEU A 176 6.09 30.40 2.09
CA LEU A 176 5.90 30.16 0.66
C LEU A 176 4.43 30.33 0.29
N VAL A 177 4.15 31.13 -0.70
CA VAL A 177 2.82 31.25 -1.35
C VAL A 177 2.92 30.71 -2.77
N LEU A 178 2.06 29.76 -3.11
CA LEU A 178 1.90 29.27 -4.49
C LEU A 178 0.67 29.94 -5.11
N GLU A 179 0.86 30.71 -6.18
CA GLU A 179 -0.18 31.32 -6.98
C GLU A 179 -0.65 30.39 -8.12
#